data_8ee6d9cac84e96ddc19445326f76515a
#
_entry.id   8ee6d9cac84e96ddc19445326f76515a
#
_cell.length_a   1.000
_cell.length_b   1.000
_cell.length_c   1.000
_cell.angle_alpha   90.00
_cell.angle_beta   90.00
_cell.angle_gamma   90.00
#
_symmetry.space_group_name_H-M   'P 1'
#
loop_
_entity.id
_entity.type
_entity.pdbx_description
1 polymer ?
#
loop_
_entity_poly.entity_id
_entity_poly.type
_entity_poly.pdbx_seq_one_letter_code
_entity_poly.pdbx_strand_id
1 'polypeptide(L)'
;MMTDGTEEREFLYAEDCCEALETLMEKYSDFTSNDELHITTGVSTSILGIAGTIQLLFKEMGRKITVIPDERKDEVQKDARNVPDPYIKKWWQPKTSVPDGIAKVFNEMKKDYD
;
A
#
# COMPACT_ATOMS: atom_id res chain seq x y z
N MET A 1 15.72 4.06 -8.15
CA MET A 1 14.91 4.65 -7.06
C MET A 1 15.37 6.09 -6.84
N MET A 2 14.47 6.95 -6.41
CA MET A 2 14.78 8.38 -6.16
C MET A 2 15.29 8.62 -4.73
N THR A 3 15.18 7.62 -3.85
CA THR A 3 15.66 7.66 -2.47
C THR A 3 16.38 6.35 -2.15
N ASP A 4 16.88 6.20 -0.92
CA ASP A 4 17.50 4.95 -0.47
C ASP A 4 16.48 3.81 -0.25
N GLY A 5 15.21 4.12 -0.33
CA GLY A 5 14.12 3.13 -0.20
C GLY A 5 13.80 2.73 1.23
N THR A 6 14.39 3.38 2.23
CA THR A 6 14.11 3.07 3.63
C THR A 6 12.83 3.72 4.13
N GLU A 7 12.30 4.70 3.41
CA GLU A 7 11.01 5.31 3.73
C GLU A 7 9.90 4.26 3.71
N GLU A 8 9.00 4.36 4.68
CA GLU A 8 7.85 3.49 4.79
C GLU A 8 6.57 4.23 4.42
N ARG A 9 5.69 3.55 3.71
CA ARG A 9 4.38 4.05 3.31
C ARG A 9 3.34 2.96 3.53
N GLU A 10 2.10 3.36 3.74
CA GLU A 10 1.00 2.43 3.64
C GLU A 10 0.59 2.32 2.17
N PHE A 11 0.49 1.09 1.71
CA PHE A 11 0.00 0.78 0.37
C PHE A 11 -1.34 0.08 0.50
N LEU A 12 -2.30 0.51 -0.28
CA LEU A 12 -3.65 -0.02 -0.25
C LEU A 12 -4.03 -0.52 -1.64
N TYR A 13 -4.45 -1.77 -1.71
CA TYR A 13 -4.93 -2.35 -2.97
C TYR A 13 -6.21 -1.64 -3.40
N ALA A 14 -6.31 -1.30 -4.69
CA ALA A 14 -7.39 -0.45 -5.19
C ALA A 14 -8.78 -1.01 -4.92
N GLU A 15 -8.99 -2.31 -5.06
CA GLU A 15 -10.28 -2.94 -4.76
C GLU A 15 -10.63 -2.84 -3.28
N ASP A 16 -9.65 -2.96 -2.38
CA ASP A 16 -9.86 -2.76 -0.95
C ASP A 16 -10.26 -1.32 -0.64
N CYS A 17 -9.67 -0.36 -1.34
CA CYS A 17 -10.04 1.05 -1.21
C CYS A 17 -11.49 1.28 -1.63
N CYS A 18 -11.91 0.71 -2.75
CA CYS A 18 -13.29 0.80 -3.23
C CYS A 18 -14.26 0.18 -2.22
N GLU A 19 -13.91 -0.97 -1.65
CA GLU A 19 -14.72 -1.62 -0.62
C GLU A 19 -14.82 -0.76 0.64
N ALA A 20 -13.72 -0.12 1.04
CA ALA A 20 -13.73 0.80 2.18
C ALA A 20 -14.69 1.97 1.94
N LEU A 21 -14.65 2.58 0.76
CA LEU A 21 -15.55 3.68 0.39
C LEU A 21 -17.01 3.24 0.40
N GLU A 22 -17.30 2.06 -0.12
CA GLU A 22 -18.64 1.47 -0.09
C GLU A 22 -19.15 1.28 1.35
N THR A 23 -18.29 0.72 2.21
CA THR A 23 -18.59 0.52 3.63
C THR A 23 -18.87 1.84 4.34
N LEU A 24 -18.09 2.87 4.05
CA LEU A 24 -18.30 4.20 4.62
C LEU A 24 -19.64 4.80 4.19
N MET A 25 -20.06 4.58 2.96
CA MET A 25 -21.37 5.02 2.48
C MET A 25 -22.50 4.28 3.20
N GLU A 26 -22.39 2.98 3.39
CA GLU A 26 -23.39 2.15 4.07
C GLU A 26 -23.50 2.46 5.57
N LYS A 27 -22.38 2.83 6.20
CA LYS A 27 -22.31 3.12 7.64
C LYS A 27 -22.32 4.60 7.98
N TYR A 28 -22.69 5.43 7.03
CA TYR A 28 -22.66 6.88 7.19
C TYR A 28 -23.37 7.37 8.46
N SER A 29 -24.52 6.79 8.82
CA SER A 29 -25.27 7.18 10.00
C SER A 29 -24.60 6.79 11.33
N ASP A 30 -23.60 5.90 11.30
CA ASP A 30 -22.90 5.44 12.50
C ASP A 30 -21.72 6.34 12.86
N PHE A 31 -21.39 7.32 12.00
CA PHE A 31 -20.27 8.24 12.21
C PHE A 31 -20.73 9.51 12.91
N THR A 32 -19.89 10.04 13.79
CA THR A 32 -20.15 11.36 14.37
C THR A 32 -19.67 12.45 13.40
N SER A 33 -20.32 13.62 13.45
CA SER A 33 -20.07 14.70 12.49
C SER A 33 -18.64 15.28 12.56
N ASN A 34 -17.91 15.00 13.63
CA ASN A 34 -16.57 15.53 13.84
C ASN A 34 -15.46 14.49 13.62
N ASP A 35 -15.84 13.26 13.20
CA ASP A 35 -14.85 12.21 12.99
C ASP A 35 -14.04 12.48 11.72
N GLU A 36 -12.75 12.33 11.85
CA GLU A 36 -11.82 12.28 10.73
C GLU A 36 -11.55 10.80 10.42
N LEU A 37 -11.87 10.37 9.21
CA LEU A 37 -11.74 8.97 8.82
C LEU A 37 -10.55 8.80 7.88
N HIS A 38 -9.62 7.95 8.30
CA HIS A 38 -8.48 7.55 7.49
C HIS A 38 -8.70 6.14 6.96
N ILE A 39 -8.66 5.97 5.65
CA ILE A 39 -8.67 4.64 5.04
C ILE A 39 -7.24 4.09 5.15
N THR A 40 -7.02 3.22 6.12
CA THR A 40 -5.69 2.74 6.47
C THR A 40 -5.65 1.23 6.61
N THR A 41 -4.53 0.64 6.21
CA THR A 41 -4.25 -0.78 6.45
C THR A 41 -3.68 -1.02 7.85
N GLY A 42 -3.08 0.02 8.46
CA GLY A 42 -2.33 -0.11 9.71
C GLY A 42 -0.99 -0.78 9.54
N VAL A 43 -0.57 -1.06 8.30
CA VAL A 43 0.70 -1.71 7.99
C VAL A 43 1.53 -0.82 7.07
N SER A 44 2.72 -0.44 7.52
CA SER A 44 3.68 0.30 6.70
C SER A 44 4.67 -0.64 6.06
N THR A 45 5.04 -0.36 4.82
CA THR A 45 6.02 -1.14 4.05
C THR A 45 7.05 -0.19 3.45
N SER A 46 8.33 -0.57 3.53
CA SER A 46 9.38 0.23 2.91
C SER A 46 9.35 0.12 1.39
N ILE A 47 9.83 1.15 0.72
CA ILE A 47 9.95 1.13 -0.75
C ILE A 47 10.90 0.00 -1.18
N LEU A 48 11.96 -0.24 -0.41
CA LEU A 48 12.85 -1.41 -0.66
C LEU A 48 12.09 -2.73 -0.54
N GLY A 49 11.16 -2.85 0.40
CA GLY A 49 10.31 -4.04 0.53
C GLY A 49 9.43 -4.26 -0.70
N ILE A 50 8.85 -3.20 -1.25
CA ILE A 50 8.08 -3.26 -2.50
C ILE A 50 8.98 -3.70 -3.65
N ALA A 51 10.14 -3.06 -3.78
CA ALA A 51 11.10 -3.38 -4.84
C ALA A 51 11.57 -4.84 -4.76
N GLY A 52 11.82 -5.35 -3.54
CA GLY A 52 12.21 -6.74 -3.32
C GLY A 52 11.11 -7.72 -3.74
N THR A 53 9.86 -7.41 -3.45
CA THR A 53 8.72 -8.24 -3.86
C THR A 53 8.63 -8.30 -5.39
N ILE A 54 8.76 -7.17 -6.06
CA ILE A 54 8.75 -7.09 -7.53
C ILE A 54 9.91 -7.91 -8.10
N GLN A 55 11.08 -7.79 -7.50
CA GLN A 55 12.28 -8.53 -7.93
C GLN A 55 12.06 -10.04 -7.86
N LEU A 56 11.43 -10.54 -6.80
CA LEU A 56 11.10 -11.95 -6.66
C LEU A 56 10.11 -12.42 -7.73
N LEU A 57 9.10 -11.61 -8.05
CA LEU A 57 8.12 -11.96 -9.10
C LEU A 57 8.77 -12.07 -10.46
N PHE A 58 9.69 -11.17 -10.82
CA PHE A 58 10.44 -11.26 -12.06
C PHE A 58 11.38 -12.49 -12.07
N LYS A 59 11.98 -12.83 -10.93
CA LYS A 59 12.83 -14.01 -10.82
C LYS A 59 12.02 -15.28 -11.09
N GLU A 60 10.80 -15.37 -10.61
CA GLU A 60 9.90 -16.50 -10.88
C GLU A 60 9.57 -16.63 -12.36
N MET A 61 9.61 -15.54 -13.12
CA MET A 61 9.45 -15.54 -14.57
C MET A 61 10.75 -15.89 -15.34
N GLY A 62 11.85 -16.14 -14.63
CA GLY A 62 13.15 -16.35 -15.24
C GLY A 62 13.85 -15.07 -15.68
N ARG A 63 13.40 -13.91 -15.20
CA ARG A 63 14.02 -12.61 -15.48
C ARG A 63 14.66 -12.04 -14.22
N LYS A 64 15.82 -11.41 -14.40
CA LYS A 64 16.52 -10.75 -13.30
C LYS A 64 16.44 -9.24 -13.50
N ILE A 65 15.93 -8.55 -12.48
CA ILE A 65 15.97 -7.08 -12.42
C ILE A 65 16.86 -6.65 -11.27
N THR A 66 17.45 -5.47 -11.38
CA THR A 66 18.33 -4.92 -10.36
C THR A 66 17.65 -3.71 -9.72
N VAL A 67 17.61 -3.68 -8.39
CA VAL A 67 17.12 -2.55 -7.62
C VAL A 67 18.31 -1.66 -7.29
N ILE A 68 18.22 -0.39 -7.70
CA ILE A 68 19.30 0.60 -7.47
C ILE A 68 18.75 1.70 -6.56
N PRO A 69 19.02 1.64 -5.24
CA PRO A 69 18.64 2.72 -4.33
C PRO A 69 19.52 3.95 -4.52
N ASP A 70 18.97 5.12 -4.28
CA ASP A 70 19.72 6.38 -4.19
C ASP A 70 20.22 6.58 -2.75
N GLU A 71 21.14 7.47 -2.54
CA GLU A 71 21.64 7.83 -1.20
C GLU A 71 20.71 8.76 -0.44
N ARG A 72 19.80 9.44 -1.12
CA ARG A 72 18.87 10.41 -0.51
C ARG A 72 17.86 9.71 0.39
N LYS A 73 17.51 10.37 1.50
CA LYS A 73 16.47 9.92 2.42
C LYS A 73 15.25 10.82 2.33
N ASP A 74 14.08 10.20 2.41
CA ASP A 74 12.83 10.93 2.52
C ASP A 74 12.57 11.27 4.00
N GLU A 75 12.55 12.57 4.31
CA GLU A 75 12.34 13.05 5.68
C GLU A 75 10.87 13.35 6.00
N VAL A 76 10.02 13.46 5.01
CA VAL A 76 8.60 13.82 5.17
C VAL A 76 7.87 12.84 6.07
N GLN A 77 8.26 11.59 6.04
CA GLN A 77 7.61 10.50 6.77
C GLN A 77 7.76 10.59 8.29
N LYS A 78 8.71 11.36 8.80
CA LYS A 78 8.94 11.51 10.23
C LYS A 78 7.89 12.39 10.93
N ASP A 79 7.03 13.04 10.15
CA ASP A 79 5.97 13.88 10.70
C ASP A 79 4.87 13.02 11.32
N ALA A 80 4.55 13.28 12.60
CA ALA A 80 3.50 12.57 13.34
C ALA A 80 2.11 12.68 12.68
N ARG A 81 1.88 13.72 11.86
CA ARG A 81 0.63 13.91 11.13
C ARG A 81 0.42 12.85 10.04
N ASN A 82 1.46 12.11 9.69
CA ASN A 82 1.39 11.03 8.70
C ASN A 82 0.97 9.69 9.32
N VAL A 83 0.71 9.65 10.62
CA VAL A 83 0.22 8.44 11.29
C VAL A 83 -1.31 8.42 11.21
N PRO A 84 -1.91 7.50 10.46
CA PRO A 84 -3.36 7.44 10.31
C PRO A 84 -4.03 6.88 11.56
N ASP A 85 -5.27 7.35 11.82
CA ASP A 85 -6.10 6.83 12.90
C ASP A 85 -6.76 5.52 12.46
N PRO A 86 -6.68 4.44 13.25
CA PRO A 86 -7.27 3.14 12.89
C PRO A 86 -8.78 3.06 13.11
N TYR A 87 -9.48 4.16 13.33
CA TYR A 87 -10.91 4.21 13.64
C TYR A 87 -11.79 3.44 12.63
N ILE A 88 -11.42 3.48 11.35
CA ILE A 88 -12.14 2.76 10.28
C ILE A 88 -12.21 1.25 10.52
N LYS A 89 -11.26 0.68 11.27
CA LYS A 89 -11.21 -0.78 11.51
C LYS A 89 -12.41 -1.31 12.28
N LYS A 90 -13.23 -0.45 12.86
CA LYS A 90 -14.52 -0.85 13.47
C LYS A 90 -15.50 -1.39 12.44
N TRP A 91 -15.38 -0.97 11.18
CA TRP A 91 -16.35 -1.31 10.12
C TRP A 91 -15.72 -2.03 8.93
N TRP A 92 -14.42 -1.84 8.71
CA TRP A 92 -13.75 -2.36 7.52
C TRP A 92 -12.30 -2.72 7.82
N GLN A 93 -11.81 -3.76 7.15
CA GLN A 93 -10.40 -4.14 7.15
C GLN A 93 -9.98 -4.54 5.74
N PRO A 94 -8.71 -4.28 5.36
CA PRO A 94 -8.23 -4.69 4.04
C PRO A 94 -8.17 -6.22 3.94
N LYS A 95 -8.50 -6.75 2.76
CA LYS A 95 -8.48 -8.17 2.47
C LYS A 95 -7.24 -8.62 1.74
N THR A 96 -6.50 -7.68 1.15
CA THR A 96 -5.34 -7.97 0.31
C THR A 96 -4.09 -7.43 0.98
N SER A 97 -3.14 -8.30 1.28
CA SER A 97 -1.83 -7.90 1.81
C SER A 97 -1.03 -7.18 0.73
N VAL A 98 0.03 -6.46 1.14
CA VAL A 98 0.90 -5.76 0.18
C VAL A 98 1.54 -6.73 -0.82
N PRO A 99 2.17 -7.85 -0.41
CA PRO A 99 2.72 -8.81 -1.36
C PRO A 99 1.67 -9.37 -2.32
N ASP A 100 0.49 -9.71 -1.81
CA ASP A 100 -0.59 -10.26 -2.64
C ASP A 100 -1.13 -9.21 -3.62
N GLY A 101 -1.25 -7.97 -3.19
CA GLY A 101 -1.66 -6.86 -4.05
C GLY A 101 -0.68 -6.62 -5.18
N ILE A 102 0.61 -6.62 -4.87
CA ILE A 102 1.67 -6.46 -5.86
C ILE A 102 1.62 -7.63 -6.87
N ALA A 103 1.44 -8.86 -6.40
CA ALA A 103 1.35 -10.03 -7.28
C ALA A 103 0.14 -9.93 -8.22
N LYS A 104 -1.02 -9.47 -7.73
CA LYS A 104 -2.21 -9.27 -8.56
C LYS A 104 -1.98 -8.24 -9.66
N VAL A 105 -1.40 -7.09 -9.31
CA VAL A 105 -1.07 -6.04 -10.28
C VAL A 105 -0.05 -6.56 -11.30
N PHE A 106 0.97 -7.24 -10.83
CA PHE A 106 2.00 -7.83 -11.69
C PHE A 106 1.39 -8.80 -12.70
N ASN A 107 0.53 -9.71 -12.26
CA ASN A 107 -0.11 -10.68 -13.14
C ASN A 107 -1.05 -10.02 -14.14
N GLU A 108 -1.71 -8.94 -13.77
CA GLU A 108 -2.57 -8.18 -14.67
C GLU A 108 -1.75 -7.47 -15.74
N MET A 109 -0.66 -6.82 -15.36
CA MET A 109 0.23 -6.13 -16.29
C MET A 109 0.97 -7.10 -17.21
N LYS A 110 1.32 -8.28 -16.71
CA LYS A 110 2.01 -9.31 -17.48
C LYS A 110 1.24 -9.71 -18.74
N LYS A 111 -0.09 -9.71 -18.70
CA LYS A 111 -0.94 -10.03 -19.86
C LYS A 111 -0.72 -9.08 -21.02
N ASP A 112 -0.31 -7.84 -20.75
CA ASP A 112 -0.10 -6.81 -21.77
C ASP A 112 1.27 -6.92 -22.45
N TYR A 113 2.20 -7.68 -21.86
CA TYR A 113 3.60 -7.77 -22.30
C TYR A 113 4.04 -9.18 -22.75
N ASP A 114 3.19 -10.15 -22.64
CA ASP A 114 3.46 -11.54 -23.07
C ASP A 114 3.07 -11.81 -24.53
#